data_60e37e53082b85f37e728593d7f5d6c7
#
_entry.id   60e37e53082b85f37e728593d7f5d6c7
#
_cell.length_a   1.000
_cell.length_b   1.000
_cell.length_c   1.000
_cell.angle_alpha   90.00
_cell.angle_beta   90.00
_cell.angle_gamma   90.00
#
_symmetry.space_group_name_H-M   'P 1'
#
loop_
_entity.id
_entity.type
_entity.pdbx_description
1 polymer ?
#
loop_
_entity_poly.entity_id
_entity_poly.type
_entity_poly.pdbx_seq_one_letter_code
_entity_poly.pdbx_strand_id
1 'polypeptide(L)'
;SLYIASGLGSGQVSNITNYVGSTKVLTLGSALSITPNTSSTYSVGPTVTITGDGTGATAYANVVSGGANGNTVNYINMVSVGAGYSEATVAITANTSHGSGATATAYVAPPGGHGSDPVQELAGHNVIVNVQLDGDESGTFMTTNDFRTIGLIRDPLLANGSIATGTSFDQT
;
A
#
# COMPACT_ATOMS: atom_id res chain seq x y z
N SER A 1 -1.69 20.31 -4.44
CA SER A 1 -0.25 19.96 -4.39
C SER A 1 0.36 19.91 -5.78
N LEU A 2 1.66 20.09 -5.87
CA LEU A 2 2.51 19.87 -7.04
C LEU A 2 3.22 18.53 -6.88
N TYR A 3 3.24 17.73 -7.93
CA TYR A 3 3.99 16.47 -8.03
C TYR A 3 4.88 16.51 -9.27
N ILE A 4 6.15 16.16 -9.12
CA ILE A 4 7.08 16.02 -10.25
C ILE A 4 6.96 14.60 -10.79
N ALA A 5 6.32 14.46 -11.95
CA ALA A 5 5.93 13.16 -12.50
C ALA A 5 7.08 12.44 -13.20
N SER A 6 7.99 13.18 -13.86
CA SER A 6 9.15 12.60 -14.54
C SER A 6 10.29 13.59 -14.68
N GLY A 7 11.44 13.14 -15.12
CA GLY A 7 12.64 13.96 -15.30
C GLY A 7 13.38 14.24 -14.00
N LEU A 8 14.18 15.29 -13.99
CA LEU A 8 14.96 15.67 -12.82
C LEU A 8 14.04 16.05 -11.66
N GLY A 9 14.24 15.46 -10.48
CA GLY A 9 13.41 15.66 -9.30
C GLY A 9 12.12 14.84 -9.26
N SER A 10 11.97 13.84 -10.14
CA SER A 10 10.81 12.95 -10.16
C SER A 10 10.55 12.34 -8.77
N GLY A 11 9.27 12.21 -8.41
CA GLY A 11 8.82 11.66 -7.12
C GLY A 11 8.65 12.69 -6.01
N GLN A 12 9.07 13.94 -6.21
CA GLN A 12 8.89 14.99 -5.21
C GLN A 12 7.47 15.55 -5.22
N VAL A 13 6.94 15.80 -4.02
CA VAL A 13 5.63 16.43 -3.79
C VAL A 13 5.82 17.67 -2.92
N SER A 14 5.14 18.76 -3.25
CA SER A 14 5.05 19.92 -2.39
C SER A 14 3.68 20.59 -2.48
N ASN A 15 3.24 21.21 -1.40
CA ASN A 15 2.01 21.99 -1.40
C ASN A 15 2.21 23.33 -2.10
N ILE A 16 1.23 23.73 -2.91
CA ILE A 16 1.19 25.05 -3.52
C ILE A 16 0.51 26.00 -2.53
N THR A 17 1.23 27.04 -2.10
CA THR A 17 0.70 28.06 -1.19
C THR A 17 0.19 29.29 -1.93
N ASN A 18 0.73 29.59 -3.11
CA ASN A 18 0.27 30.70 -3.95
C ASN A 18 0.51 30.43 -5.43
N TYR A 19 -0.29 31.07 -6.27
CA TYR A 19 -0.13 31.08 -7.73
C TYR A 19 -0.44 32.46 -8.30
N VAL A 20 0.50 33.01 -9.05
CA VAL A 20 0.33 34.29 -9.74
C VAL A 20 0.06 34.00 -11.22
N GLY A 21 -1.19 34.13 -11.62
CA GLY A 21 -1.64 33.80 -12.99
C GLY A 21 -1.00 34.62 -14.11
N SER A 22 -0.69 35.90 -13.86
CA SER A 22 -0.05 36.79 -14.84
C SER A 22 1.40 36.38 -15.17
N THR A 23 2.14 35.92 -14.17
CA THR A 23 3.54 35.47 -14.32
C THR A 23 3.67 33.97 -14.41
N LYS A 24 2.60 33.20 -14.16
CA LYS A 24 2.56 31.73 -14.08
C LYS A 24 3.52 31.17 -13.05
N VAL A 25 3.77 31.91 -11.98
CA VAL A 25 4.68 31.51 -10.90
C VAL A 25 3.89 30.83 -9.79
N LEU A 26 4.34 29.64 -9.40
CA LEU A 26 3.88 28.90 -8.22
C LEU A 26 4.81 29.17 -7.04
N THR A 27 4.22 29.39 -5.86
CA THR A 27 4.96 29.40 -4.59
C THR A 27 4.68 28.08 -3.87
N LEU A 28 5.73 27.39 -3.48
CA LEU A 28 5.65 26.12 -2.77
C LEU A 28 5.77 26.33 -1.26
N GLY A 29 5.06 25.53 -0.48
CA GLY A 29 5.13 25.54 0.98
C GLY A 29 6.45 24.99 1.51
N SER A 30 7.05 24.04 0.77
CA SER A 30 8.38 23.50 1.04
C SER A 30 9.17 23.47 -0.26
N ALA A 31 10.45 23.84 -0.19
CA ALA A 31 11.34 23.75 -1.33
C ALA A 31 11.51 22.28 -1.76
N LEU A 32 11.61 22.03 -3.06
CA LEU A 32 11.97 20.74 -3.57
C LEU A 32 13.46 20.49 -3.30
N SER A 33 13.82 19.29 -2.87
CA SER A 33 15.21 18.91 -2.57
C SER A 33 16.09 18.89 -3.82
N ILE A 34 15.47 18.56 -4.97
CA ILE A 34 16.09 18.60 -6.29
C ILE A 34 15.32 19.59 -7.13
N THR A 35 15.98 20.62 -7.63
CA THR A 35 15.37 21.62 -8.51
C THR A 35 15.03 21.00 -9.88
N PRO A 36 13.76 20.98 -10.30
CA PRO A 36 13.38 20.49 -11.63
C PRO A 36 13.99 21.35 -12.75
N ASN A 37 14.12 20.75 -13.90
CA ASN A 37 14.59 21.42 -15.11
C ASN A 37 13.60 21.26 -16.28
N THR A 38 13.99 21.63 -17.48
CA THR A 38 13.15 21.56 -18.68
C THR A 38 12.78 20.14 -19.11
N SER A 39 13.45 19.10 -18.58
CA SER A 39 13.09 17.70 -18.81
C SER A 39 12.01 17.19 -17.83
N SER A 40 11.71 17.96 -16.79
CA SER A 40 10.76 17.56 -15.76
C SER A 40 9.34 17.81 -16.21
N THR A 41 8.48 16.82 -16.01
CA THR A 41 7.02 16.98 -16.13
C THR A 41 6.40 17.05 -14.75
N TYR A 42 5.26 17.71 -14.64
CA TYR A 42 4.59 17.89 -13.36
C TYR A 42 3.08 17.70 -13.48
N SER A 43 2.45 17.37 -12.37
CA SER A 43 1.01 17.34 -12.20
C SER A 43 0.61 18.25 -11.04
N VAL A 44 -0.53 18.91 -11.17
CA VAL A 44 -1.12 19.72 -10.11
C VAL A 44 -2.50 19.18 -9.78
N GLY A 45 -2.72 18.89 -8.51
CA GLY A 45 -3.98 18.31 -8.03
C GLY A 45 -4.30 18.72 -6.60
N PRO A 46 -5.42 18.23 -6.04
CA PRO A 46 -5.73 18.43 -4.63
C PRO A 46 -4.61 17.85 -3.74
N THR A 47 -4.54 18.34 -2.52
CA THR A 47 -3.61 17.82 -1.54
C THR A 47 -4.15 16.51 -0.99
N VAL A 48 -3.31 15.48 -0.97
CA VAL A 48 -3.59 14.20 -0.32
C VAL A 48 -2.82 14.16 0.98
N THR A 49 -3.53 14.00 2.08
CA THR A 49 -2.95 13.86 3.42
C THR A 49 -3.28 12.47 3.95
N ILE A 50 -2.26 11.73 4.36
CA ILE A 50 -2.39 10.42 4.99
C ILE A 50 -2.05 10.60 6.46
N THR A 51 -2.98 10.22 7.34
CA THR A 51 -2.84 10.32 8.79
C THR A 51 -3.11 8.96 9.41
N GLY A 52 -2.30 8.57 10.36
CA GLY A 52 -2.40 7.31 11.08
C GLY A 52 -1.32 7.21 12.15
N ASP A 53 -1.10 6.02 12.66
CA ASP A 53 -0.11 5.70 13.70
C ASP A 53 1.31 5.50 13.14
N GLY A 54 1.45 5.36 11.81
CA GLY A 54 2.74 5.27 11.11
C GLY A 54 3.29 6.61 10.64
N THR A 55 4.37 6.57 9.87
CA THR A 55 5.06 7.76 9.36
C THR A 55 5.54 7.57 7.92
N GLY A 56 5.74 8.69 7.21
CA GLY A 56 6.41 8.72 5.91
C GLY A 56 5.58 8.33 4.70
N ALA A 57 4.28 8.03 4.85
CA ALA A 57 3.40 7.82 3.72
C ALA A 57 3.14 9.13 2.98
N THR A 58 3.34 9.12 1.69
CA THR A 58 3.07 10.26 0.81
C THR A 58 2.38 9.82 -0.47
N ALA A 59 1.44 10.62 -0.95
CA ALA A 59 0.68 10.34 -2.16
C ALA A 59 0.31 11.63 -2.90
N TYR A 60 -0.10 11.49 -4.14
CA TYR A 60 -0.71 12.56 -4.92
C TYR A 60 -1.96 12.09 -5.65
N ALA A 61 -2.87 13.01 -5.89
CA ALA A 61 -4.08 12.74 -6.66
C ALA A 61 -3.81 12.90 -8.16
N ASN A 62 -4.13 11.86 -8.92
CA ASN A 62 -4.18 11.95 -10.38
C ASN A 62 -5.51 12.59 -10.78
N VAL A 63 -5.44 13.68 -11.54
CA VAL A 63 -6.60 14.43 -11.98
C VAL A 63 -6.76 14.30 -13.48
N VAL A 64 -7.96 13.92 -13.91
CA VAL A 64 -8.33 13.85 -15.32
C VAL A 64 -9.16 15.07 -15.67
N SER A 65 -8.78 15.76 -16.76
CA SER A 65 -9.54 16.89 -17.31
C SER A 65 -10.63 16.38 -18.27
N GLY A 66 -11.81 17.00 -18.25
CA GLY A 66 -12.81 16.83 -19.30
C GLY A 66 -14.04 15.98 -18.97
N GLY A 67 -14.37 15.72 -17.72
CA GLY A 67 -15.68 15.23 -17.32
C GLY A 67 -16.76 16.30 -17.41
N ALA A 68 -18.05 15.92 -17.37
CA ALA A 68 -19.20 16.82 -17.38
C ALA A 68 -19.15 17.86 -16.25
N ASN A 69 -18.39 17.61 -15.19
CA ASN A 69 -18.21 18.47 -14.03
C ASN A 69 -16.78 19.07 -13.94
N GLY A 70 -16.00 19.06 -15.01
CA GLY A 70 -14.63 19.55 -15.03
C GLY A 70 -13.60 18.49 -14.63
N ASN A 71 -12.59 18.90 -13.86
CA ASN A 71 -11.52 18.00 -13.44
C ASN A 71 -11.96 17.07 -12.30
N THR A 72 -11.76 15.77 -12.46
CA THR A 72 -12.07 14.76 -11.44
C THR A 72 -10.82 14.03 -10.98
N VAL A 73 -10.77 13.67 -9.69
CA VAL A 73 -9.74 12.76 -9.17
C VAL A 73 -10.07 11.37 -9.67
N ASN A 74 -9.15 10.78 -10.43
CA ASN A 74 -9.31 9.45 -10.99
C ASN A 74 -8.80 8.36 -10.03
N TYR A 75 -7.60 8.55 -9.50
CA TYR A 75 -7.00 7.66 -8.51
C TYR A 75 -5.93 8.38 -7.69
N ILE A 76 -5.54 7.77 -6.60
CA ILE A 76 -4.45 8.22 -5.74
C ILE A 76 -3.22 7.37 -6.03
N ASN A 77 -2.11 8.03 -6.36
CA ASN A 77 -0.81 7.38 -6.50
C ASN A 77 -0.02 7.51 -5.21
N MET A 78 0.44 6.39 -4.69
CA MET A 78 1.40 6.38 -3.61
C MET A 78 2.80 6.71 -4.13
N VAL A 79 3.46 7.67 -3.49
CA VAL A 79 4.87 8.03 -3.73
C VAL A 79 5.77 7.26 -2.77
N SER A 80 5.36 7.21 -1.50
CA SER A 80 5.97 6.39 -0.46
C SER A 80 4.87 5.75 0.37
N VAL A 81 5.00 4.47 0.66
CA VAL A 81 4.05 3.74 1.52
C VAL A 81 4.25 4.04 3.00
N GLY A 82 5.41 4.61 3.36
CA GLY A 82 5.75 4.83 4.77
C GLY A 82 6.04 3.54 5.53
N ALA A 83 6.02 3.64 6.86
CA ALA A 83 6.26 2.51 7.75
C ALA A 83 5.49 2.65 9.06
N GLY A 84 5.19 1.52 9.71
CA GLY A 84 4.61 1.46 11.04
C GLY A 84 3.11 1.75 11.11
N TYR A 85 2.41 1.74 10.00
CA TYR A 85 0.96 1.90 10.00
C TYR A 85 0.25 0.59 10.39
N SER A 86 -0.65 0.67 11.35
CA SER A 86 -1.69 -0.35 11.57
C SER A 86 -3.07 0.19 11.16
N GLU A 87 -3.23 1.51 11.18
CA GLU A 87 -4.41 2.20 10.66
C GLU A 87 -4.01 3.48 9.92
N ALA A 88 -4.78 3.85 8.92
CA ALA A 88 -4.58 5.10 8.19
C ALA A 88 -5.89 5.66 7.64
N THR A 89 -5.99 6.98 7.63
CA THR A 89 -7.06 7.73 6.98
C THR A 89 -6.49 8.61 5.89
N VAL A 90 -7.28 8.82 4.83
CA VAL A 90 -6.90 9.66 3.69
C VAL A 90 -7.83 10.84 3.60
N ALA A 91 -7.28 12.05 3.61
CA ALA A 91 -8.01 13.27 3.35
C ALA A 91 -7.57 13.86 2.00
N ILE A 92 -8.55 14.19 1.15
CA ILE A 92 -8.32 14.87 -0.13
C ILE A 92 -8.86 16.28 0.01
N THR A 93 -7.95 17.26 0.00
CA THR A 93 -8.30 18.67 0.19
C THR A 93 -8.09 19.42 -1.12
N ALA A 94 -9.18 19.89 -1.69
CA ALA A 94 -9.14 20.77 -2.84
C ALA A 94 -8.95 22.23 -2.39
N ASN A 95 -8.50 23.09 -3.30
CA ASN A 95 -8.58 24.52 -3.11
C ASN A 95 -10.07 24.93 -3.09
N THR A 96 -10.43 25.82 -2.18
CA THR A 96 -11.80 26.23 -1.82
C THR A 96 -12.71 26.66 -2.99
N SER A 97 -12.15 26.89 -4.17
CA SER A 97 -12.89 27.31 -5.36
C SER A 97 -13.02 26.23 -6.45
N HIS A 98 -12.44 25.03 -6.27
CA HIS A 98 -12.22 24.09 -7.37
C HIS A 98 -12.49 22.63 -6.99
N GLY A 99 -13.72 22.33 -6.63
CA GLY A 99 -14.19 20.96 -6.42
C GLY A 99 -14.28 20.52 -4.97
N SER A 100 -15.07 19.50 -4.74
CA SER A 100 -15.32 18.89 -3.43
C SER A 100 -15.78 17.44 -3.64
N GLY A 101 -15.84 16.65 -2.54
CA GLY A 101 -16.47 15.34 -2.54
C GLY A 101 -15.57 14.18 -2.99
N ALA A 102 -14.29 14.41 -3.31
CA ALA A 102 -13.37 13.29 -3.55
C ALA A 102 -13.04 12.60 -2.22
N THR A 103 -13.21 11.28 -2.20
CA THR A 103 -12.90 10.43 -1.05
C THR A 103 -11.96 9.30 -1.45
N ALA A 104 -11.13 8.84 -0.52
CA ALA A 104 -10.29 7.67 -0.68
C ALA A 104 -10.21 6.90 0.64
N THR A 105 -10.00 5.60 0.53
CA THR A 105 -9.81 4.71 1.68
C THR A 105 -8.41 4.14 1.62
N ALA A 106 -7.71 4.15 2.76
CA ALA A 106 -6.45 3.46 2.90
C ALA A 106 -6.69 1.99 3.26
N TYR A 107 -5.97 1.11 2.58
CA TYR A 107 -5.85 -0.29 2.98
C TYR A 107 -4.42 -0.51 3.45
N VAL A 108 -4.27 -0.76 4.73
CA VAL A 108 -2.97 -1.02 5.35
C VAL A 108 -2.74 -2.51 5.34
N ALA A 109 -1.58 -2.93 4.83
CA ALA A 109 -1.20 -4.33 4.91
C ALA A 109 -0.94 -4.71 6.37
N PRO A 110 -1.28 -5.94 6.79
CA PRO A 110 -0.98 -6.41 8.13
C PRO A 110 0.53 -6.41 8.42
N PRO A 111 0.94 -6.35 9.69
CA PRO A 111 2.35 -6.42 10.08
C PRO A 111 3.04 -7.63 9.45
N GLY A 112 4.14 -7.39 8.74
CA GLY A 112 4.86 -8.43 8.00
C GLY A 112 4.39 -8.65 6.54
N GLY A 113 3.33 -7.93 6.11
CA GLY A 113 2.72 -8.05 4.77
C GLY A 113 1.62 -9.12 4.69
N HIS A 114 0.88 -9.10 3.59
CA HIS A 114 -0.16 -10.10 3.34
C HIS A 114 0.42 -11.52 3.28
N GLY A 115 -0.21 -12.47 3.95
CA GLY A 115 0.22 -13.86 4.05
C GLY A 115 1.26 -14.12 5.14
N SER A 116 1.68 -13.10 5.90
CA SER A 116 2.58 -13.29 7.05
C SER A 116 1.87 -13.94 8.24
N ASP A 117 0.58 -13.70 8.38
CA ASP A 117 -0.29 -14.34 9.36
C ASP A 117 -1.65 -14.68 8.71
N PRO A 118 -1.74 -15.78 7.97
CA PRO A 118 -2.96 -16.16 7.28
C PRO A 118 -4.10 -16.51 8.24
N VAL A 119 -3.81 -16.87 9.47
CA VAL A 119 -4.83 -17.15 10.49
C VAL A 119 -5.53 -15.85 10.90
N GLN A 120 -4.76 -14.80 11.15
CA GLN A 120 -5.29 -13.49 11.52
C GLN A 120 -5.99 -12.80 10.33
N GLU A 121 -5.39 -12.85 9.16
CA GLU A 121 -5.93 -12.18 7.97
C GLU A 121 -7.24 -12.79 7.48
N LEU A 122 -7.37 -14.11 7.54
CA LEU A 122 -8.54 -14.84 7.06
C LEU A 122 -9.54 -15.15 8.18
N ALA A 123 -9.25 -14.74 9.43
CA ALA A 123 -9.99 -15.15 10.62
C ALA A 123 -10.19 -16.67 10.68
N GLY A 124 -9.20 -17.43 10.21
CA GLY A 124 -9.23 -18.88 10.09
C GLY A 124 -8.70 -19.53 11.35
N HIS A 125 -9.48 -20.43 11.92
CA HIS A 125 -9.04 -21.26 13.06
C HIS A 125 -8.56 -22.64 12.62
N ASN A 126 -8.54 -22.92 11.32
CA ASN A 126 -8.21 -24.23 10.78
C ASN A 126 -7.27 -24.09 9.59
N VAL A 127 -6.25 -24.91 9.54
CA VAL A 127 -5.35 -25.05 8.39
C VAL A 127 -5.58 -26.43 7.78
N ILE A 128 -5.89 -26.44 6.47
CA ILE A 128 -5.96 -27.69 5.72
C ILE A 128 -4.56 -27.93 5.13
N VAL A 129 -3.93 -29.00 5.54
CA VAL A 129 -2.65 -29.44 4.97
C VAL A 129 -2.95 -30.44 3.86
N ASN A 130 -2.70 -30.04 2.62
CA ASN A 130 -2.73 -30.93 1.46
C ASN A 130 -1.30 -31.13 0.97
N VAL A 131 -0.78 -32.33 1.10
CA VAL A 131 0.58 -32.69 0.69
C VAL A 131 0.51 -33.49 -0.58
N GLN A 132 1.11 -33.00 -1.64
CA GLN A 132 1.44 -33.77 -2.82
C GLN A 132 2.86 -34.29 -2.65
N LEU A 133 3.01 -35.62 -2.61
CA LEU A 133 4.32 -36.24 -2.56
C LEU A 133 4.93 -36.22 -3.96
N ASP A 134 6.13 -35.68 -4.10
CA ASP A 134 6.89 -35.72 -5.33
C ASP A 134 7.66 -37.03 -5.46
N GLY A 135 7.56 -37.69 -6.62
CA GLY A 135 8.26 -38.94 -6.89
C GLY A 135 9.77 -38.77 -7.14
N ASP A 136 10.25 -37.54 -7.23
CA ASP A 136 11.68 -37.22 -7.46
C ASP A 136 12.55 -37.34 -6.18
N GLU A 137 11.93 -37.37 -5.04
CA GLU A 137 12.62 -37.75 -3.83
C GLU A 137 12.95 -39.25 -3.93
N SER A 138 14.17 -39.62 -4.26
CA SER A 138 14.67 -40.96 -4.43
C SER A 138 14.48 -41.89 -3.18
N GLY A 139 13.52 -41.54 -2.36
CA GLY A 139 13.11 -42.23 -1.17
C GLY A 139 12.08 -43.32 -1.45
N THR A 140 12.27 -44.44 -0.84
CA THR A 140 11.28 -45.50 -0.79
C THR A 140 10.20 -45.14 0.21
N PHE A 141 8.96 -44.89 -0.24
CA PHE A 141 7.84 -44.73 0.66
C PHE A 141 7.64 -45.98 1.48
N MET A 142 7.68 -45.86 2.81
CA MET A 142 7.38 -47.00 3.67
C MET A 142 5.89 -47.36 3.53
N THR A 143 5.59 -48.61 3.34
CA THR A 143 4.22 -49.14 3.24
C THR A 143 3.38 -48.92 4.50
N THR A 144 4.01 -48.55 5.61
CA THR A 144 3.36 -48.20 6.87
C THR A 144 2.80 -46.80 6.90
N ASN A 145 3.17 -45.93 5.95
CA ASN A 145 2.66 -44.57 5.87
C ASN A 145 1.30 -44.59 5.14
N ASP A 146 0.30 -43.98 5.73
CA ASP A 146 -0.99 -43.76 5.08
C ASP A 146 -1.08 -42.37 4.54
N PHE A 147 -0.90 -42.21 3.24
CA PHE A 147 -0.95 -40.95 2.52
C PHE A 147 -2.35 -40.54 2.07
N ARG A 148 -3.37 -41.26 2.49
CA ARG A 148 -4.77 -40.99 2.10
C ARG A 148 -5.48 -40.09 3.10
N THR A 149 -4.84 -39.77 4.23
CA THR A 149 -5.45 -38.97 5.27
C THR A 149 -5.09 -37.49 5.08
N ILE A 150 -6.10 -36.67 4.93
CA ILE A 150 -5.95 -35.21 4.97
C ILE A 150 -6.10 -34.79 6.44
N GLY A 151 -5.05 -34.18 6.98
CA GLY A 151 -5.08 -33.63 8.34
C GLY A 151 -5.70 -32.25 8.36
N LEU A 152 -6.56 -32.00 9.33
CA LEU A 152 -7.04 -30.66 9.67
C LEU A 152 -6.39 -30.28 11.00
N ILE A 153 -5.56 -29.24 10.98
CA ILE A 153 -4.97 -28.69 12.20
C ILE A 153 -5.85 -27.55 12.66
N ARG A 154 -6.39 -27.65 13.86
CA ARG A 154 -7.15 -26.60 14.50
C ARG A 154 -6.26 -25.83 15.46
N ASP A 155 -6.36 -24.49 15.43
CA ASP A 155 -5.61 -23.57 16.29
C ASP A 155 -4.10 -23.93 16.34
N PRO A 156 -3.38 -23.84 15.19
CA PRO A 156 -2.00 -24.28 15.12
C PRO A 156 -1.13 -23.45 16.07
N LEU A 157 -0.36 -24.14 16.91
CA LEU A 157 0.58 -23.54 17.84
C LEU A 157 2.01 -23.97 17.48
N LEU A 158 2.96 -23.07 17.74
CA LEU A 158 4.39 -23.42 17.74
C LEU A 158 4.74 -24.25 18.98
N ALA A 159 5.86 -24.96 18.96
CA ALA A 159 6.34 -25.77 20.09
C ALA A 159 6.47 -24.98 21.42
N ASN A 160 6.61 -23.65 21.36
CA ASN A 160 6.65 -22.74 22.50
C ASN A 160 5.26 -22.30 23.01
N GLY A 161 4.17 -22.80 22.42
CA GLY A 161 2.79 -22.46 22.78
C GLY A 161 2.27 -21.14 22.17
N SER A 162 3.06 -20.46 21.33
CA SER A 162 2.60 -19.27 20.61
C SER A 162 1.76 -19.66 19.39
N ILE A 163 0.88 -18.77 18.94
CA ILE A 163 0.13 -18.96 17.70
C ILE A 163 1.13 -19.06 16.54
N ALA A 164 0.95 -20.08 15.70
CA ALA A 164 1.78 -20.25 14.50
C ALA A 164 1.46 -19.13 13.50
N THR A 165 2.47 -18.30 13.22
CA THR A 165 2.42 -17.24 12.21
C THR A 165 3.36 -17.60 11.06
N GLY A 166 2.93 -17.35 9.83
CA GLY A 166 3.74 -17.65 8.66
C GLY A 166 3.71 -19.12 8.23
N THR A 167 4.77 -19.56 7.55
CA THR A 167 4.88 -20.88 6.90
C THR A 167 5.63 -21.93 7.70
N SER A 168 6.08 -21.61 8.91
CA SER A 168 6.85 -22.52 9.75
C SER A 168 5.94 -23.20 10.77
N PHE A 169 5.46 -24.37 10.44
CA PHE A 169 4.82 -25.26 11.40
C PHE A 169 5.86 -26.25 11.91
N ASP A 170 6.11 -26.26 13.23
CA ASP A 170 6.90 -27.32 13.84
C ASP A 170 5.95 -28.51 14.07
N GLN A 171 6.23 -29.59 13.39
CA GLN A 171 5.50 -30.87 13.55
C GLN A 171 6.19 -31.67 14.60
N THR A 172 5.74 -31.62 15.82
CA THR A 172 6.08 -32.58 16.86
C THR A 172 4.97 -33.63 17.02
#